data_65886b24d64d1ac827356d9d23716302
#
_entry.id   65886b24d64d1ac827356d9d23716302
#
_cell.length_a   1.000
_cell.length_b   1.000
_cell.length_c   1.000
_cell.angle_alpha   90.00
_cell.angle_beta   90.00
_cell.angle_gamma   90.00
#
_symmetry.space_group_name_H-M   'P 1'
#
loop_
_entity.id
_entity.type
_entity.pdbx_description
1 polymer ?
#
loop_
_entity_poly.entity_id
_entity_poly.type
_entity_poly.pdbx_seq_one_letter_code
_entity_poly.pdbx_strand_id
1 'polypeptide(L)'
;MSRALSQRARRTYFNNPLVEESLRYLPAAVEHPTSSAFRAYLIAQLPQSSVQTRQRFAEYISQRFSQDGQMNLALARALARYGDSRTGREILYFEMLQASPVLQEIASLWLAELPPEGSSRDSLLAFLERRLGGRDSDRVATAAVATFRRCRKISSPKPAVYIPVWSEPSPEAFFYVLARLYPERAMVRVEQLAGQPLLRAMLWPRPCLPGMLEAARRAGHVSKISELDQYHQFTLADSAEVRLGRLFGEPSSPPPSPTPEPEARKDPVPPKPVKKRKPAAGAPRKSKRKGRAEPVQLPLLPQDK
;
A
#
# COMPACT_ATOMS: atom_id res chain seq x y z
N MET A 1 16.18 10.90 14.88
CA MET A 1 16.93 10.20 13.81
C MET A 1 16.13 9.92 12.52
N SER A 2 14.80 9.91 12.53
CA SER A 2 13.96 9.54 11.37
C SER A 2 13.99 10.51 10.17
N ARG A 3 14.16 11.84 10.38
CA ARG A 3 14.10 12.86 9.31
C ARG A 3 15.29 12.83 8.34
N ALA A 4 16.49 12.58 8.80
CA ALA A 4 17.71 12.62 7.96
C ALA A 4 17.85 11.37 7.08
N LEU A 5 17.47 10.19 7.56
CA LEU A 5 17.45 8.94 6.78
C LEU A 5 16.37 9.01 5.69
N SER A 6 15.22 9.61 5.99
CA SER A 6 14.14 9.87 5.04
C SER A 6 14.58 10.79 3.88
N GLN A 7 15.38 11.82 4.14
CA GLN A 7 15.88 12.72 3.08
C GLN A 7 16.92 12.05 2.17
N ARG A 8 17.77 11.17 2.68
CA ARG A 8 18.77 10.47 1.88
C ARG A 8 18.13 9.42 0.96
N ALA A 9 17.17 8.66 1.45
CA ALA A 9 16.36 7.73 0.66
C ALA A 9 15.56 8.47 -0.43
N ARG A 10 14.95 9.63 -0.11
CA ARG A 10 14.20 10.46 -1.04
C ARG A 10 15.02 10.90 -2.26
N ARG A 11 16.31 11.21 -2.10
CA ARG A 11 17.18 11.68 -3.17
C ARG A 11 17.67 10.60 -4.13
N THR A 12 17.83 9.37 -3.65
CA THR A 12 18.50 8.30 -4.40
C THR A 12 17.58 7.66 -5.45
N TYR A 13 16.27 7.59 -5.18
CA TYR A 13 15.33 6.78 -5.98
C TYR A 13 14.52 7.57 -7.02
N PHE A 14 14.60 8.90 -7.01
CA PHE A 14 13.67 9.71 -7.80
C PHE A 14 14.28 10.43 -9.00
N ASN A 15 15.56 10.30 -9.25
CA ASN A 15 16.26 11.01 -10.33
C ASN A 15 16.07 10.37 -11.72
N ASN A 16 15.53 9.16 -11.78
CA ASN A 16 15.35 8.43 -13.02
C ASN A 16 14.12 7.51 -12.95
N PRO A 17 13.06 7.77 -13.70
CA PRO A 17 11.83 6.97 -13.62
C PRO A 17 12.01 5.53 -14.07
N LEU A 18 12.74 5.28 -15.17
CA LEU A 18 13.02 3.95 -15.75
C LEU A 18 11.77 3.06 -15.87
N VAL A 19 10.63 3.65 -16.23
CA VAL A 19 9.34 2.93 -16.31
C VAL A 19 9.38 1.84 -17.38
N GLU A 20 9.87 2.18 -18.58
CA GLU A 20 9.92 1.24 -19.71
C GLU A 20 10.93 0.11 -19.45
N GLU A 21 12.09 0.46 -18.90
CA GLU A 21 13.08 -0.54 -18.49
C GLU A 21 12.55 -1.44 -17.39
N SER A 22 11.82 -0.87 -16.42
CA SER A 22 11.19 -1.65 -15.37
C SER A 22 10.13 -2.62 -15.92
N LEU A 23 9.24 -2.17 -16.79
CA LEU A 23 8.25 -3.02 -17.45
C LEU A 23 8.90 -4.17 -18.23
N ARG A 24 10.00 -3.88 -18.92
CA ARG A 24 10.68 -4.84 -19.78
C ARG A 24 11.49 -5.88 -19.01
N TYR A 25 12.20 -5.48 -17.97
CA TYR A 25 13.21 -6.34 -17.34
C TYR A 25 12.78 -6.93 -15.99
N LEU A 26 11.88 -6.30 -15.24
CA LEU A 26 11.43 -6.85 -13.95
C LEU A 26 10.81 -8.26 -14.02
N PRO A 27 10.15 -8.70 -15.09
CA PRO A 27 9.72 -10.09 -15.21
C PRO A 27 10.81 -11.12 -14.94
N ALA A 28 12.05 -10.84 -15.38
CA ALA A 28 13.19 -11.73 -15.16
C ALA A 28 13.64 -11.86 -13.69
N ALA A 29 13.13 -11.01 -12.79
CA ALA A 29 13.41 -11.16 -11.37
C ALA A 29 12.83 -12.46 -10.77
N VAL A 30 11.90 -13.13 -11.45
CA VAL A 30 11.43 -14.47 -11.06
C VAL A 30 12.57 -15.49 -11.11
N GLU A 31 13.45 -15.38 -12.11
CA GLU A 31 14.62 -16.22 -12.28
C GLU A 31 15.84 -15.71 -11.50
N HIS A 32 15.84 -14.43 -11.13
CA HIS A 32 16.90 -13.75 -10.40
C HIS A 32 16.36 -13.13 -9.10
N PRO A 33 15.97 -13.92 -8.09
CA PRO A 33 15.18 -13.44 -6.94
C PRO A 33 15.96 -12.55 -5.99
N THR A 34 17.30 -12.56 -6.02
CA THR A 34 18.11 -11.65 -5.21
C THR A 34 18.44 -10.37 -5.95
N SER A 35 18.51 -9.24 -5.22
CA SER A 35 18.86 -7.93 -5.79
C SER A 35 20.24 -7.95 -6.50
N SER A 36 21.21 -8.70 -5.98
CA SER A 36 22.53 -8.82 -6.58
C SER A 36 22.52 -9.61 -7.90
N ALA A 37 21.83 -10.76 -7.94
CA ALA A 37 21.67 -11.56 -9.15
C ALA A 37 20.91 -10.80 -10.23
N PHE A 38 19.81 -10.15 -9.85
CA PHE A 38 19.02 -9.34 -10.77
C PHE A 38 19.79 -8.13 -11.31
N ARG A 39 20.57 -7.47 -10.46
CA ARG A 39 21.47 -6.38 -10.89
C ARG A 39 22.50 -6.85 -11.90
N ALA A 40 23.14 -8.00 -11.70
CA ALA A 40 24.08 -8.58 -12.65
C ALA A 40 23.41 -8.87 -13.99
N TYR A 41 22.22 -9.46 -13.98
CA TYR A 41 21.38 -9.67 -15.16
C TYR A 41 21.12 -8.35 -15.89
N LEU A 42 20.67 -7.31 -15.21
CA LEU A 42 20.39 -6.01 -15.80
C LEU A 42 21.61 -5.38 -16.46
N ILE A 43 22.80 -5.45 -15.83
CA ILE A 43 24.05 -4.90 -16.43
C ILE A 43 24.36 -5.58 -17.76
N ALA A 44 24.09 -6.87 -17.90
CA ALA A 44 24.27 -7.63 -19.13
C ALA A 44 23.23 -7.30 -20.21
N GLN A 45 21.97 -7.03 -19.83
CA GLN A 45 20.84 -6.93 -20.76
C GLN A 45 20.45 -5.49 -21.16
N LEU A 46 20.82 -4.50 -20.34
CA LEU A 46 20.44 -3.11 -20.62
C LEU A 46 21.10 -2.59 -21.90
N PRO A 47 20.36 -1.88 -22.78
CA PRO A 47 20.82 -1.52 -24.13
C PRO A 47 21.79 -0.33 -24.18
N GLN A 48 22.04 0.34 -23.05
CA GLN A 48 22.94 1.50 -23.00
C GLN A 48 24.39 1.11 -23.37
N SER A 49 25.01 1.88 -24.19
CA SER A 49 26.41 1.64 -24.65
C SER A 49 27.43 1.76 -23.50
N SER A 50 27.23 2.75 -22.60
CA SER A 50 28.11 2.98 -21.46
C SER A 50 27.86 1.96 -20.33
N VAL A 51 28.91 1.26 -19.92
CA VAL A 51 28.89 0.34 -18.75
C VAL A 51 28.46 1.07 -17.48
N GLN A 52 28.95 2.28 -17.26
CA GLN A 52 28.59 3.08 -16.09
C GLN A 52 27.09 3.41 -16.07
N THR A 53 26.50 3.72 -17.24
CA THR A 53 25.07 3.98 -17.35
C THR A 53 24.25 2.72 -17.07
N ARG A 54 24.68 1.55 -17.59
CA ARG A 54 24.04 0.27 -17.29
C ARG A 54 24.10 -0.05 -15.80
N GLN A 55 25.27 0.11 -15.18
CA GLN A 55 25.44 -0.12 -13.73
C GLN A 55 24.50 0.78 -12.90
N ARG A 56 24.42 2.07 -13.24
CA ARG A 56 23.55 3.04 -12.56
C ARG A 56 22.08 2.71 -12.74
N PHE A 57 21.64 2.33 -13.94
CA PHE A 57 20.25 1.95 -14.18
C PHE A 57 19.89 0.64 -13.49
N ALA A 58 20.77 -0.35 -13.55
CA ALA A 58 20.61 -1.61 -12.83
C ALA A 58 20.49 -1.40 -11.33
N GLU A 59 21.32 -0.51 -10.76
CA GLU A 59 21.25 -0.13 -9.36
C GLU A 59 19.90 0.50 -9.01
N TYR A 60 19.43 1.49 -9.80
CA TYR A 60 18.16 2.17 -9.55
C TYR A 60 16.97 1.22 -9.61
N ILE A 61 16.92 0.30 -10.58
CA ILE A 61 15.81 -0.64 -10.70
C ILE A 61 15.86 -1.68 -9.57
N SER A 62 17.02 -2.31 -9.35
CA SER A 62 17.15 -3.36 -8.33
C SER A 62 16.87 -2.84 -6.93
N GLN A 63 17.41 -1.67 -6.55
CA GLN A 63 17.17 -1.09 -5.21
C GLN A 63 15.73 -0.63 -5.02
N ARG A 64 15.10 -0.09 -6.07
CA ARG A 64 13.71 0.40 -5.99
C ARG A 64 12.71 -0.72 -5.69
N PHE A 65 12.93 -1.88 -6.27
CA PHE A 65 11.98 -2.99 -6.22
C PHE A 65 12.52 -4.20 -5.44
N SER A 66 13.47 -3.97 -4.53
CA SER A 66 13.93 -4.98 -3.58
C SER A 66 13.71 -4.54 -2.14
N GLN A 67 13.53 -5.51 -1.28
CA GLN A 67 13.49 -5.34 0.18
C GLN A 67 14.37 -6.43 0.80
N ASP A 68 15.24 -6.05 1.74
CA ASP A 68 16.14 -6.98 2.43
C ASP A 68 16.97 -7.87 1.48
N GLY A 69 17.40 -7.30 0.38
CA GLY A 69 18.20 -7.99 -0.64
C GLY A 69 17.41 -8.94 -1.56
N GLN A 70 16.09 -9.06 -1.39
CA GLN A 70 15.21 -9.88 -2.22
C GLN A 70 14.39 -8.98 -3.16
N MET A 71 14.23 -9.42 -4.41
CA MET A 71 13.37 -8.74 -5.37
C MET A 71 11.89 -8.90 -5.01
N ASN A 72 11.07 -7.92 -5.37
CA ASN A 72 9.63 -8.03 -5.24
C ASN A 72 9.07 -9.02 -6.28
N LEU A 73 8.99 -10.30 -5.91
CA LEU A 73 8.54 -11.37 -6.81
C LEU A 73 7.06 -11.22 -7.19
N ALA A 74 6.23 -10.64 -6.32
CA ALA A 74 4.83 -10.37 -6.66
C ALA A 74 4.72 -9.39 -7.84
N LEU A 75 5.53 -8.32 -7.82
CA LEU A 75 5.64 -7.39 -8.94
C LEU A 75 6.17 -8.08 -10.19
N ALA A 76 7.25 -8.86 -10.06
CA ALA A 76 7.87 -9.56 -11.19
C ALA A 76 6.87 -10.51 -11.89
N ARG A 77 6.12 -11.31 -11.13
CA ARG A 77 5.06 -12.21 -11.64
C ARG A 77 3.91 -11.43 -12.28
N ALA A 78 3.48 -10.33 -11.66
CA ALA A 78 2.46 -9.46 -12.24
C ALA A 78 2.90 -8.91 -13.59
N LEU A 79 4.13 -8.42 -13.70
CA LEU A 79 4.65 -7.88 -14.96
C LEU A 79 4.94 -8.98 -16.00
N ALA A 80 5.31 -10.20 -15.58
CA ALA A 80 5.41 -11.35 -16.48
C ALA A 80 4.05 -11.69 -17.11
N ARG A 81 2.95 -11.55 -16.35
CA ARG A 81 1.59 -11.85 -16.81
C ARG A 81 0.97 -10.73 -17.64
N TYR A 82 1.10 -9.48 -17.17
CA TYR A 82 0.37 -8.35 -17.76
C TYR A 82 1.23 -7.46 -18.66
N GLY A 83 2.56 -7.57 -18.59
CA GLY A 83 3.52 -6.84 -19.44
C GLY A 83 3.28 -5.34 -19.43
N ASP A 84 3.38 -4.74 -20.62
CA ASP A 84 3.13 -3.32 -20.88
C ASP A 84 1.63 -3.01 -21.12
N SER A 85 0.72 -3.79 -20.55
CA SER A 85 -0.70 -3.50 -20.55
C SER A 85 -1.05 -2.36 -19.58
N ARG A 86 -2.30 -1.90 -19.63
CA ARG A 86 -2.83 -0.96 -18.63
C ARG A 86 -2.66 -1.51 -17.21
N THR A 87 -3.03 -2.77 -16.98
CA THR A 87 -2.88 -3.45 -15.69
C THR A 87 -1.43 -3.48 -15.20
N GLY A 88 -0.49 -3.87 -16.07
CA GLY A 88 0.93 -3.88 -15.71
C GLY A 88 1.46 -2.49 -15.35
N ARG A 89 1.08 -1.45 -16.11
CA ARG A 89 1.46 -0.06 -15.81
C ARG A 89 0.85 0.45 -14.49
N GLU A 90 -0.40 0.09 -14.18
CA GLU A 90 -1.05 0.45 -12.91
C GLU A 90 -0.36 -0.22 -11.71
N ILE A 91 -0.03 -1.50 -11.83
CA ILE A 91 0.70 -2.26 -10.79
C ILE A 91 2.11 -1.68 -10.58
N LEU A 92 2.86 -1.45 -11.67
CA LEU A 92 4.18 -0.85 -11.58
C LEU A 92 4.12 0.55 -10.95
N TYR A 93 3.16 1.37 -11.35
CA TYR A 93 2.98 2.71 -10.78
C TYR A 93 2.72 2.65 -9.28
N PHE A 94 1.86 1.75 -8.81
CA PHE A 94 1.62 1.54 -7.39
C PHE A 94 2.91 1.20 -6.63
N GLU A 95 3.72 0.27 -7.14
CA GLU A 95 4.99 -0.10 -6.49
C GLU A 95 6.03 1.05 -6.55
N MET A 96 6.02 1.86 -7.60
CA MET A 96 6.82 3.08 -7.65
C MET A 96 6.40 4.11 -6.58
N LEU A 97 5.11 4.25 -6.33
CA LEU A 97 4.60 5.11 -5.25
C LEU A 97 5.02 4.60 -3.87
N GLN A 98 4.98 3.28 -3.65
CA GLN A 98 5.46 2.67 -2.40
C GLN A 98 6.95 2.88 -2.20
N ALA A 99 7.75 2.69 -3.26
CA ALA A 99 9.19 2.83 -3.19
C ALA A 99 9.66 4.30 -3.05
N SER A 100 8.84 5.27 -3.42
CA SER A 100 9.21 6.70 -3.43
C SER A 100 8.19 7.57 -2.70
N PRO A 101 8.42 7.89 -1.41
CA PRO A 101 7.56 8.82 -0.67
C PRO A 101 7.36 10.17 -1.34
N VAL A 102 8.40 10.70 -2.03
CA VAL A 102 8.29 11.97 -2.76
C VAL A 102 7.33 11.84 -3.94
N LEU A 103 7.41 10.75 -4.72
CA LEU A 103 6.47 10.51 -5.81
C LEU A 103 5.04 10.37 -5.29
N GLN A 104 4.86 9.67 -4.18
CA GLN A 104 3.56 9.53 -3.53
C GLN A 104 3.00 10.88 -3.06
N GLU A 105 3.83 11.72 -2.42
CA GLU A 105 3.42 13.08 -2.01
C GLU A 105 3.02 13.94 -3.21
N ILE A 106 3.82 13.95 -4.28
CA ILE A 106 3.48 14.69 -5.51
C ILE A 106 2.15 14.18 -6.08
N ALA A 107 1.98 12.88 -6.17
CA ALA A 107 0.77 12.28 -6.74
C ALA A 107 -0.48 12.54 -5.89
N SER A 108 -0.38 12.42 -4.56
CA SER A 108 -1.54 12.54 -3.66
C SER A 108 -1.87 13.97 -3.25
N LEU A 109 -0.87 14.88 -3.18
CA LEU A 109 -1.04 16.23 -2.63
C LEU A 109 -0.94 17.34 -3.69
N TRP A 110 -0.36 17.05 -4.86
CA TRP A 110 -0.32 17.99 -5.95
C TRP A 110 -1.16 17.51 -7.13
N LEU A 111 -0.84 16.33 -7.71
CA LEU A 111 -1.52 15.88 -8.93
C LEU A 111 -3.03 15.60 -8.71
N ALA A 112 -3.39 14.96 -7.60
CA ALA A 112 -4.78 14.65 -7.26
C ALA A 112 -5.61 15.88 -6.85
N GLU A 113 -4.96 17.03 -6.60
CA GLU A 113 -5.61 18.32 -6.24
C GLU A 113 -5.66 19.27 -7.43
N LEU A 114 -5.12 18.91 -8.58
CA LEU A 114 -5.17 19.77 -9.76
C LEU A 114 -6.62 19.95 -10.23
N PRO A 115 -6.96 21.17 -10.64
CA PRO A 115 -8.26 21.43 -11.25
C PRO A 115 -8.38 20.72 -12.62
N PRO A 116 -9.59 20.53 -13.14
CA PRO A 116 -9.83 19.87 -14.43
C PRO A 116 -9.10 20.48 -15.63
N GLU A 117 -8.87 21.78 -15.61
CA GLU A 117 -8.09 22.53 -16.60
C GLU A 117 -6.58 22.26 -16.48
N GLY A 118 -6.16 21.63 -15.40
CA GLY A 118 -4.77 21.28 -15.14
C GLY A 118 -3.96 22.41 -14.51
N SER A 119 -2.65 22.24 -14.48
CA SER A 119 -1.70 23.22 -13.95
C SER A 119 -0.37 23.18 -14.68
N SER A 120 0.45 24.21 -14.45
CA SER A 120 1.73 24.38 -15.10
C SER A 120 2.86 23.62 -14.39
N ARG A 121 4.01 23.51 -15.10
CA ARG A 121 5.27 23.04 -14.51
C ARG A 121 5.71 23.91 -13.32
N ASP A 122 5.49 25.23 -13.39
CA ASP A 122 5.92 26.15 -12.35
C ASP A 122 5.16 25.90 -11.04
N SER A 123 3.88 25.53 -11.12
CA SER A 123 3.11 25.09 -9.96
C SER A 123 3.71 23.85 -9.29
N LEU A 124 4.17 22.87 -10.08
CA LEU A 124 4.88 21.71 -9.55
C LEU A 124 6.20 22.08 -8.90
N LEU A 125 6.97 22.96 -9.54
CA LEU A 125 8.23 23.43 -8.98
C LEU A 125 8.01 24.17 -7.66
N ALA A 126 7.04 25.09 -7.59
CA ALA A 126 6.69 25.80 -6.37
C ALA A 126 6.23 24.84 -5.25
N PHE A 127 5.48 23.77 -5.59
CA PHE A 127 5.12 22.73 -4.64
C PHE A 127 6.37 22.02 -4.10
N LEU A 128 7.30 21.63 -4.98
CA LEU A 128 8.52 20.90 -4.63
C LEU A 128 9.50 21.76 -3.82
N GLU A 129 9.66 23.03 -4.17
CA GLU A 129 10.51 23.98 -3.43
C GLU A 129 10.10 24.08 -1.97
N ARG A 130 8.80 24.22 -1.72
CA ARG A 130 8.25 24.24 -0.36
C ARG A 130 8.49 22.93 0.41
N ARG A 131 8.57 21.79 -0.30
CA ARG A 131 8.72 20.47 0.30
C ARG A 131 10.16 19.98 0.43
N LEU A 132 11.01 20.31 -0.54
CA LEU A 132 12.38 19.79 -0.66
C LEU A 132 13.48 20.83 -0.40
N GLY A 133 13.13 22.11 -0.29
CA GLY A 133 14.11 23.17 -0.10
C GLY A 133 14.97 23.49 -1.33
N GLY A 134 14.48 23.28 -2.54
CA GLY A 134 14.94 23.89 -3.78
C GLY A 134 16.01 23.16 -4.60
N ARG A 135 16.99 22.48 -4.00
CA ARG A 135 18.20 22.04 -4.72
C ARG A 135 17.99 20.99 -5.84
N ASP A 136 16.97 20.14 -5.71
CA ASP A 136 16.71 19.03 -6.65
C ASP A 136 15.32 19.11 -7.29
N SER A 137 14.57 20.21 -7.07
CA SER A 137 13.16 20.34 -7.47
C SER A 137 12.97 20.11 -8.97
N ASP A 138 13.84 20.64 -9.81
CA ASP A 138 13.72 20.51 -11.27
C ASP A 138 13.92 19.06 -11.74
N ARG A 139 14.89 18.34 -11.19
CA ARG A 139 15.14 16.92 -11.51
C ARG A 139 13.98 16.04 -11.05
N VAL A 140 13.49 16.28 -9.83
CA VAL A 140 12.34 15.56 -9.27
C VAL A 140 11.08 15.85 -10.08
N ALA A 141 10.83 17.11 -10.45
CA ALA A 141 9.71 17.47 -11.31
C ALA A 141 9.76 16.74 -12.65
N THR A 142 10.94 16.76 -13.29
CA THR A 142 11.15 16.07 -14.57
C THR A 142 10.90 14.57 -14.47
N ALA A 143 11.42 13.91 -13.43
CA ALA A 143 11.23 12.49 -13.20
C ALA A 143 9.76 12.15 -12.87
N ALA A 144 9.08 12.97 -12.04
CA ALA A 144 7.67 12.80 -11.70
C ALA A 144 6.77 12.90 -12.93
N VAL A 145 6.93 13.97 -13.71
CA VAL A 145 6.16 14.19 -14.95
C VAL A 145 6.39 13.05 -15.94
N ALA A 146 7.64 12.60 -16.12
CA ALA A 146 7.94 11.47 -16.98
C ALA A 146 7.27 10.18 -16.49
N THR A 147 7.26 9.92 -15.16
CA THR A 147 6.55 8.79 -14.55
C THR A 147 5.06 8.88 -14.80
N PHE A 148 4.43 10.00 -14.45
CA PHE A 148 2.99 10.19 -14.61
C PHE A 148 2.55 10.04 -16.06
N ARG A 149 3.32 10.58 -17.01
CA ARG A 149 3.03 10.47 -18.44
C ARG A 149 3.11 9.03 -18.92
N ARG A 150 4.18 8.30 -18.55
CA ARG A 150 4.38 6.90 -18.94
C ARG A 150 3.37 5.95 -18.28
N CYS A 151 2.97 6.24 -17.05
CA CYS A 151 1.90 5.52 -16.36
C CYS A 151 0.50 6.04 -16.70
N ARG A 152 0.36 6.95 -17.68
CA ARG A 152 -0.93 7.51 -18.15
C ARG A 152 -1.74 8.19 -17.04
N LYS A 153 -1.06 8.83 -16.09
CA LYS A 153 -1.69 9.57 -14.98
C LYS A 153 -1.86 11.05 -15.26
N ILE A 154 -1.22 11.54 -16.32
CA ILE A 154 -1.42 12.90 -16.84
C ILE A 154 -1.62 12.88 -18.36
N SER A 155 -2.39 13.83 -18.85
CA SER A 155 -2.39 14.31 -20.22
C SER A 155 -1.72 15.69 -20.31
N SER A 156 -1.18 16.03 -21.46
CA SER A 156 -0.52 17.32 -21.71
C SER A 156 -0.99 17.87 -23.04
N PRO A 157 -2.17 18.50 -23.10
CA PRO A 157 -2.73 19.02 -24.35
C PRO A 157 -1.94 20.21 -24.89
N LYS A 158 -1.21 20.91 -24.01
CA LYS A 158 -0.31 22.02 -24.34
C LYS A 158 1.05 21.79 -23.66
N PRO A 159 2.16 22.31 -24.21
CA PRO A 159 3.46 22.28 -23.54
C PRO A 159 3.35 22.81 -22.10
N ALA A 160 4.00 22.11 -21.18
CA ALA A 160 4.06 22.45 -19.75
C ALA A 160 2.71 22.53 -18.98
N VAL A 161 1.59 22.10 -19.58
CA VAL A 161 0.29 21.97 -18.88
C VAL A 161 0.02 20.50 -18.60
N TYR A 162 -0.29 20.20 -17.37
CA TYR A 162 -0.56 18.84 -16.88
C TYR A 162 -1.97 18.72 -16.35
N ILE A 163 -2.76 17.83 -16.93
CA ILE A 163 -4.13 17.52 -16.52
C ILE A 163 -4.14 16.13 -15.90
N PRO A 164 -4.66 15.94 -14.69
CA PRO A 164 -4.75 14.62 -14.07
C PRO A 164 -5.73 13.73 -14.84
N VAL A 165 -5.34 12.48 -15.06
CA VAL A 165 -6.20 11.47 -15.72
C VAL A 165 -6.74 10.53 -14.67
N TRP A 166 -7.96 10.83 -14.21
CA TRP A 166 -8.72 9.93 -13.35
C TRP A 166 -9.30 8.80 -14.17
N SER A 167 -9.09 7.58 -13.74
CA SER A 167 -9.62 6.40 -14.45
C SER A 167 -9.93 5.27 -13.48
N GLU A 168 -10.99 4.53 -13.73
CA GLU A 168 -11.27 3.31 -12.97
C GLU A 168 -10.10 2.34 -13.06
N PRO A 169 -9.75 1.64 -11.97
CA PRO A 169 -8.71 0.61 -12.01
C PRO A 169 -9.10 -0.56 -12.91
N SER A 170 -8.10 -1.25 -13.48
CA SER A 170 -8.35 -2.62 -13.91
C SER A 170 -8.62 -3.51 -12.68
N PRO A 171 -9.54 -4.49 -12.77
CA PRO A 171 -9.85 -5.35 -11.64
C PRO A 171 -8.59 -6.00 -11.04
N GLU A 172 -7.71 -6.50 -11.87
CA GLU A 172 -6.48 -7.18 -11.44
C GLU A 172 -5.49 -6.22 -10.75
N ALA A 173 -5.37 -4.98 -11.23
CA ALA A 173 -4.55 -3.97 -10.54
C ALA A 173 -5.15 -3.62 -9.18
N PHE A 174 -6.48 -3.50 -9.09
CA PHE A 174 -7.15 -3.27 -7.82
C PHE A 174 -6.92 -4.44 -6.83
N PHE A 175 -7.04 -5.69 -7.29
CA PHE A 175 -6.81 -6.88 -6.46
C PHE A 175 -5.36 -6.95 -5.97
N TYR A 176 -4.41 -6.65 -6.85
CA TYR A 176 -3.00 -6.55 -6.49
C TYR A 176 -2.78 -5.50 -5.39
N VAL A 177 -3.26 -4.28 -5.60
CA VAL A 177 -3.11 -3.18 -4.65
C VAL A 177 -3.77 -3.52 -3.32
N LEU A 178 -4.96 -4.12 -3.33
CA LEU A 178 -5.66 -4.56 -2.12
C LEU A 178 -4.84 -5.62 -1.35
N ALA A 179 -4.20 -6.57 -2.06
CA ALA A 179 -3.32 -7.56 -1.43
C ALA A 179 -2.08 -6.92 -0.81
N ARG A 180 -1.50 -5.91 -1.47
CA ARG A 180 -0.30 -5.20 -0.99
C ARG A 180 -0.57 -4.26 0.19
N LEU A 181 -1.75 -3.61 0.22
CA LEU A 181 -2.13 -2.72 1.32
C LEU A 181 -2.52 -3.48 2.60
N TYR A 182 -3.08 -4.66 2.44
CA TYR A 182 -3.57 -5.48 3.56
C TYR A 182 -3.00 -6.91 3.43
N PRO A 183 -1.78 -7.14 3.94
CA PRO A 183 -1.13 -8.45 3.81
C PRO A 183 -1.86 -9.57 4.55
N GLU A 184 -2.51 -9.24 5.65
CA GLU A 184 -3.22 -10.20 6.47
C GLU A 184 -4.72 -10.23 6.16
N ARG A 185 -5.36 -11.33 6.57
CA ARG A 185 -6.82 -11.38 6.59
C ARG A 185 -7.34 -10.35 7.58
N ALA A 186 -8.14 -9.42 7.11
CA ALA A 186 -8.66 -8.32 7.94
C ALA A 186 -10.06 -7.91 7.49
N MET A 187 -10.80 -7.33 8.43
CA MET A 187 -12.01 -6.57 8.14
C MET A 187 -11.64 -5.09 8.06
N VAL A 188 -12.00 -4.45 6.97
CA VAL A 188 -11.59 -3.07 6.63
C VAL A 188 -12.83 -2.23 6.32
N ARG A 189 -12.86 -1.00 6.79
CA ARG A 189 -13.91 -0.03 6.40
C ARG A 189 -13.62 0.53 5.02
N VAL A 190 -14.66 0.72 4.22
CA VAL A 190 -14.51 1.29 2.86
C VAL A 190 -13.94 2.71 2.93
N GLU A 191 -14.33 3.51 3.93
CA GLU A 191 -13.80 4.86 4.16
C GLU A 191 -12.29 4.83 4.50
N GLN A 192 -11.84 3.84 5.26
CA GLN A 192 -10.43 3.64 5.57
C GLN A 192 -9.63 3.32 4.30
N LEU A 193 -10.17 2.47 3.43
CA LEU A 193 -9.58 2.19 2.14
C LEU A 193 -9.56 3.45 1.26
N ALA A 194 -10.69 4.15 1.14
CA ALA A 194 -10.82 5.38 0.35
C ALA A 194 -9.92 6.54 0.86
N GLY A 195 -9.59 6.52 2.15
CA GLY A 195 -8.70 7.49 2.80
C GLY A 195 -7.21 7.20 2.64
N GLN A 196 -6.83 6.07 2.05
CA GLN A 196 -5.41 5.72 1.86
C GLN A 196 -4.72 6.69 0.90
N PRO A 197 -3.60 7.33 1.31
CA PRO A 197 -2.86 8.25 0.44
C PRO A 197 -2.40 7.60 -0.88
N LEU A 198 -2.04 6.32 -0.84
CA LEU A 198 -1.65 5.55 -2.03
C LEU A 198 -2.80 5.42 -3.02
N LEU A 199 -4.04 5.14 -2.56
CA LEU A 199 -5.20 5.07 -3.45
C LEU A 199 -5.52 6.42 -4.10
N ARG A 200 -5.38 7.50 -3.32
CA ARG A 200 -5.52 8.87 -3.87
C ARG A 200 -4.47 9.14 -4.93
N ALA A 201 -3.22 8.75 -4.68
CA ALA A 201 -2.11 8.89 -5.62
C ALA A 201 -2.31 8.07 -6.90
N MET A 202 -3.07 6.97 -6.86
CA MET A 202 -3.43 6.16 -8.03
C MET A 202 -4.39 6.87 -8.98
N LEU A 203 -5.02 7.97 -8.58
CA LEU A 203 -6.06 8.69 -9.32
C LEU A 203 -7.24 7.79 -9.71
N TRP A 204 -7.65 6.95 -8.77
CA TRP A 204 -8.84 6.12 -8.94
C TRP A 204 -10.06 6.87 -8.38
N PRO A 205 -11.15 7.02 -9.15
CA PRO A 205 -12.35 7.69 -8.68
C PRO A 205 -12.96 6.96 -7.49
N ARG A 206 -13.24 7.67 -6.40
CA ARG A 206 -13.86 7.05 -5.21
C ARG A 206 -15.18 6.30 -5.52
N PRO A 207 -16.06 6.80 -6.40
CA PRO A 207 -17.30 6.12 -6.74
C PRO A 207 -17.12 4.72 -7.35
N CYS A 208 -15.93 4.38 -7.89
CA CYS A 208 -15.70 3.03 -8.44
C CYS A 208 -15.41 1.98 -7.36
N LEU A 209 -15.05 2.37 -6.13
CA LEU A 209 -14.62 1.44 -5.08
C LEU A 209 -15.65 0.37 -4.73
N PRO A 210 -16.96 0.66 -4.56
CA PRO A 210 -17.96 -0.38 -4.29
C PRO A 210 -18.01 -1.43 -5.39
N GLY A 211 -18.02 -1.01 -6.66
CA GLY A 211 -18.00 -1.92 -7.81
C GLY A 211 -16.73 -2.79 -7.86
N MET A 212 -15.58 -2.21 -7.53
CA MET A 212 -14.31 -2.93 -7.46
C MET A 212 -14.26 -3.93 -6.30
N LEU A 213 -14.82 -3.60 -5.14
CA LEU A 213 -14.94 -4.53 -4.02
C LEU A 213 -15.87 -5.69 -4.34
N GLU A 214 -16.98 -5.43 -5.05
CA GLU A 214 -17.87 -6.49 -5.52
C GLU A 214 -17.19 -7.39 -6.57
N ALA A 215 -16.40 -6.83 -7.47
CA ALA A 215 -15.57 -7.60 -8.39
C ALA A 215 -14.53 -8.45 -7.63
N ALA A 216 -13.90 -7.89 -6.58
CA ALA A 216 -12.97 -8.61 -5.72
C ALA A 216 -13.66 -9.75 -4.96
N ARG A 217 -14.92 -9.57 -4.53
CA ARG A 217 -15.72 -10.61 -3.88
C ARG A 217 -16.01 -11.76 -4.86
N ARG A 218 -16.45 -11.44 -6.06
CA ARG A 218 -16.70 -12.46 -7.10
C ARG A 218 -15.44 -13.24 -7.49
N ALA A 219 -14.28 -12.57 -7.47
CA ALA A 219 -12.98 -13.20 -7.73
C ALA A 219 -12.38 -13.91 -6.51
N GLY A 220 -13.04 -13.92 -5.34
CA GLY A 220 -12.59 -14.60 -4.14
C GLY A 220 -11.47 -13.88 -3.35
N HIS A 221 -11.19 -12.60 -3.65
CA HIS A 221 -10.25 -11.78 -2.87
C HIS A 221 -10.88 -11.17 -1.62
N VAL A 222 -12.20 -10.98 -1.65
CA VAL A 222 -13.04 -10.51 -0.54
C VAL A 222 -14.06 -11.60 -0.24
N SER A 223 -14.20 -11.98 1.02
CA SER A 223 -15.14 -13.03 1.46
C SER A 223 -16.53 -12.48 1.73
N LYS A 224 -16.62 -11.25 2.25
CA LYS A 224 -17.87 -10.62 2.65
C LYS A 224 -17.80 -9.11 2.47
N ILE A 225 -18.89 -8.52 1.97
CA ILE A 225 -19.17 -7.08 2.03
C ILE A 225 -20.39 -6.91 2.91
N SER A 226 -20.32 -6.01 3.89
CA SER A 226 -21.41 -5.70 4.82
C SER A 226 -21.78 -4.23 4.65
N GLU A 227 -23.06 -3.98 4.39
CA GLU A 227 -23.68 -2.66 4.30
C GLU A 227 -24.60 -2.37 5.50
N LEU A 228 -24.45 -3.16 6.59
CA LEU A 228 -25.23 -2.98 7.80
C LEU A 228 -24.81 -1.69 8.48
N ASP A 229 -25.81 -0.85 8.77
CA ASP A 229 -25.68 0.46 9.36
C ASP A 229 -24.85 1.46 8.51
N GLN A 230 -24.43 2.55 9.12
CA GLN A 230 -23.57 3.56 8.50
C GLN A 230 -22.11 3.09 8.26
N TYR A 231 -21.78 1.82 8.50
CA TYR A 231 -20.44 1.27 8.33
C TYR A 231 -20.40 0.29 7.16
N HIS A 232 -19.96 0.80 6.00
CA HIS A 232 -19.61 -0.06 4.88
C HIS A 232 -18.28 -0.75 5.17
N GLN A 233 -18.28 -2.08 5.27
CA GLN A 233 -17.11 -2.89 5.60
C GLN A 233 -16.97 -4.05 4.63
N PHE A 234 -15.73 -4.47 4.42
CA PHE A 234 -15.42 -5.69 3.69
C PHE A 234 -14.40 -6.54 4.45
N THR A 235 -14.49 -7.85 4.28
CA THR A 235 -13.56 -8.82 4.88
C THR A 235 -12.74 -9.46 3.78
N LEU A 236 -11.43 -9.39 3.90
CA LEU A 236 -10.49 -10.06 3.00
C LEU A 236 -10.58 -11.58 3.18
N ALA A 237 -10.57 -12.32 2.08
CA ALA A 237 -10.77 -13.77 2.11
C ALA A 237 -9.60 -14.50 2.80
N ASP A 238 -8.36 -14.13 2.42
CA ASP A 238 -7.14 -14.84 2.78
C ASP A 238 -5.96 -13.87 2.98
N SER A 239 -4.78 -14.41 3.28
CA SER A 239 -3.51 -13.66 3.27
C SER A 239 -3.21 -13.11 1.87
N ALA A 240 -2.32 -12.11 1.79
CA ALA A 240 -1.89 -11.53 0.52
C ALA A 240 -1.27 -12.56 -0.42
N GLU A 241 -0.50 -13.49 0.12
CA GLU A 241 0.17 -14.53 -0.66
C GLU A 241 -0.85 -15.40 -1.42
N VAL A 242 -1.88 -15.89 -0.74
CA VAL A 242 -2.96 -16.68 -1.36
C VAL A 242 -3.73 -15.85 -2.38
N ARG A 243 -4.03 -14.60 -2.07
CA ARG A 243 -4.74 -13.69 -2.98
C ARG A 243 -3.93 -13.37 -4.23
N LEU A 244 -2.62 -13.17 -4.09
CA LEU A 244 -1.71 -12.96 -5.23
C LEU A 244 -1.53 -14.25 -6.03
N GLY A 245 -1.44 -15.42 -5.38
CA GLY A 245 -1.42 -16.71 -6.05
C GLY A 245 -2.64 -16.89 -6.97
N ARG A 246 -3.84 -16.58 -6.49
CA ARG A 246 -5.05 -16.57 -7.33
C ARG A 246 -4.94 -15.60 -8.50
N LEU A 247 -4.43 -14.40 -8.25
CA LEU A 247 -4.25 -13.41 -9.31
C LEU A 247 -3.30 -13.87 -10.40
N PHE A 248 -2.29 -14.65 -10.04
CA PHE A 248 -1.30 -15.17 -10.99
C PHE A 248 -1.69 -16.53 -11.58
N GLY A 249 -2.81 -17.12 -11.14
CA GLY A 249 -3.27 -18.43 -11.61
C GLY A 249 -2.46 -19.59 -11.04
N GLU A 250 -1.80 -19.37 -9.90
CA GLU A 250 -1.15 -20.45 -9.16
C GLU A 250 -2.25 -21.33 -8.52
N PRO A 251 -2.11 -22.66 -8.56
CA PRO A 251 -3.06 -23.54 -7.88
C PRO A 251 -3.07 -23.17 -6.40
N SER A 252 -4.24 -22.79 -5.90
CA SER A 252 -4.43 -22.56 -4.47
C SER A 252 -4.03 -23.85 -3.75
N SER A 253 -3.07 -23.80 -2.85
CA SER A 253 -2.84 -24.90 -1.94
C SER A 253 -4.18 -25.29 -1.31
N PRO A 254 -4.55 -26.57 -1.22
CA PRO A 254 -5.80 -26.96 -0.63
C PRO A 254 -5.93 -26.30 0.74
N PRO A 255 -7.11 -25.81 1.12
CA PRO A 255 -7.30 -25.20 2.43
C PRO A 255 -6.74 -26.18 3.47
N PRO A 256 -6.02 -25.72 4.49
CA PRO A 256 -5.56 -26.60 5.55
C PRO A 256 -6.76 -27.41 6.01
N SER A 257 -6.63 -28.74 5.99
CA SER A 257 -7.68 -29.63 6.46
C SER A 257 -8.20 -29.11 7.76
N PRO A 258 -9.53 -28.98 7.95
CA PRO A 258 -10.07 -28.46 9.20
C PRO A 258 -9.39 -29.22 10.33
N THR A 259 -8.66 -28.51 11.18
CA THR A 259 -8.11 -29.07 12.41
C THR A 259 -9.25 -29.83 13.05
N PRO A 260 -9.13 -31.14 13.32
CA PRO A 260 -10.22 -31.88 13.92
C PRO A 260 -10.66 -31.10 15.14
N GLU A 261 -11.93 -30.70 15.15
CA GLU A 261 -12.55 -30.05 16.30
C GLU A 261 -12.17 -30.88 17.53
N PRO A 262 -11.60 -30.30 18.57
CA PRO A 262 -11.29 -31.05 19.78
C PRO A 262 -12.59 -31.71 20.19
N GLU A 263 -12.61 -33.06 20.15
CA GLU A 263 -13.78 -33.88 20.53
C GLU A 263 -14.38 -33.25 21.76
N ALA A 264 -15.63 -32.84 21.65
CA ALA A 264 -16.37 -32.24 22.73
C ALA A 264 -16.20 -33.14 23.97
N ARG A 265 -15.40 -32.69 24.93
CA ARG A 265 -15.26 -33.36 26.22
C ARG A 265 -16.66 -33.56 26.73
N LYS A 266 -17.09 -34.83 26.79
CA LYS A 266 -18.35 -35.23 27.44
C LYS A 266 -18.31 -34.61 28.81
N ASP A 267 -19.20 -33.67 29.04
CA ASP A 267 -19.36 -33.00 30.33
C ASP A 267 -19.48 -34.08 31.43
N PRO A 268 -18.73 -33.97 32.53
CA PRO A 268 -18.86 -34.89 33.63
C PRO A 268 -20.26 -34.71 34.19
N VAL A 269 -20.97 -35.83 34.30
CA VAL A 269 -22.31 -35.95 34.91
C VAL A 269 -22.36 -35.16 36.22
N PRO A 270 -23.32 -34.24 36.41
CA PRO A 270 -23.39 -33.43 37.62
C PRO A 270 -23.66 -34.34 38.86
N PRO A 271 -22.93 -34.15 39.97
CA PRO A 271 -23.17 -34.90 41.21
C PRO A 271 -24.53 -34.52 41.81
N LYS A 272 -25.25 -35.55 42.30
CA LYS A 272 -26.54 -35.44 42.95
C LYS A 272 -26.51 -34.43 44.11
N PRO A 273 -27.61 -33.69 44.36
CA PRO A 273 -27.65 -32.63 45.36
C PRO A 273 -27.55 -33.19 46.79
N VAL A 274 -26.53 -32.73 47.52
CA VAL A 274 -26.39 -32.99 48.97
C VAL A 274 -27.27 -31.99 49.72
N LYS A 275 -28.08 -32.51 50.64
CA LYS A 275 -29.03 -31.77 51.46
C LYS A 275 -28.38 -30.69 52.32
N LYS A 276 -28.97 -29.51 52.28
CA LYS A 276 -28.67 -28.32 53.08
C LYS A 276 -28.64 -28.59 54.59
N ARG A 277 -27.57 -28.21 55.25
CA ARG A 277 -27.56 -27.86 56.68
C ARG A 277 -27.62 -26.33 56.82
N LYS A 278 -28.54 -25.88 57.67
CA LYS A 278 -28.87 -24.50 58.02
C LYS A 278 -27.85 -23.91 59.04
N PRO A 279 -27.91 -22.62 59.35
CA PRO A 279 -26.76 -21.77 59.53
C PRO A 279 -26.50 -21.40 60.99
N ALA A 280 -25.33 -20.85 61.25
CA ALA A 280 -25.09 -20.10 62.48
C ALA A 280 -24.76 -18.64 62.15
N ALA A 281 -25.41 -17.76 62.89
CA ALA A 281 -25.32 -16.32 62.82
C ALA A 281 -24.00 -15.78 63.37
N GLY A 282 -23.49 -14.72 62.80
CA GLY A 282 -22.37 -13.99 63.36
C GLY A 282 -22.19 -12.62 62.66
N ALA A 283 -22.33 -11.62 63.45
CA ALA A 283 -22.51 -10.20 63.27
C ALA A 283 -21.40 -9.40 62.50
N PRO A 284 -21.56 -8.08 62.36
CA PRO A 284 -20.98 -7.30 61.25
C PRO A 284 -19.67 -6.57 61.62
N ARG A 285 -18.83 -6.32 60.64
CA ARG A 285 -17.75 -5.33 60.78
C ARG A 285 -17.80 -4.28 59.69
N LYS A 286 -18.04 -3.04 60.12
CA LYS A 286 -17.84 -1.79 59.40
C LYS A 286 -16.33 -1.56 59.20
N SER A 287 -15.91 -1.08 58.05
CA SER A 287 -14.82 -0.10 58.00
C SER A 287 -14.95 0.79 56.77
N LYS A 288 -15.04 2.07 57.05
CA LYS A 288 -14.91 3.22 56.17
C LYS A 288 -13.48 3.30 55.64
N ARG A 289 -13.28 3.68 54.37
CA ARG A 289 -12.27 4.72 54.08
C ARG A 289 -12.59 5.41 52.76
N LYS A 290 -12.68 6.73 52.87
CA LYS A 290 -12.70 7.76 51.84
C LYS A 290 -11.30 7.81 51.16
N GLY A 291 -11.28 8.06 49.90
CA GLY A 291 -10.11 8.52 49.14
C GLY A 291 -10.58 9.34 47.94
N ARG A 292 -10.64 10.65 48.18
CA ARG A 292 -10.93 11.70 47.20
C ARG A 292 -9.63 12.02 46.48
N ALA A 293 -9.56 11.90 45.16
CA ALA A 293 -8.46 12.39 44.35
C ALA A 293 -8.92 13.64 43.60
N GLU A 294 -8.14 14.70 43.74
CA GLU A 294 -8.32 16.01 43.14
C GLU A 294 -7.94 16.01 41.66
N PRO A 295 -8.50 16.92 40.84
CA PRO A 295 -8.11 17.05 39.44
C PRO A 295 -6.82 17.86 39.30
N VAL A 296 -5.88 17.34 38.51
CA VAL A 296 -4.65 18.03 38.10
C VAL A 296 -4.98 19.06 37.03
N GLN A 297 -4.71 20.32 37.33
CA GLN A 297 -4.74 21.43 36.37
C GLN A 297 -3.48 21.39 35.49
N LEU A 298 -3.64 21.45 34.19
CA LEU A 298 -2.58 21.66 33.21
C LEU A 298 -2.30 23.17 33.07
N PRO A 299 -1.03 23.58 32.97
CA PRO A 299 -0.67 24.98 32.79
C PRO A 299 -0.89 25.48 31.36
N LEU A 300 -1.46 26.68 31.26
CA LEU A 300 -1.63 27.49 30.05
C LEU A 300 -0.25 27.95 29.54
N LEU A 301 0.00 27.76 28.25
CA LEU A 301 1.14 28.31 27.53
C LEU A 301 0.94 29.82 27.27
N PRO A 302 2.00 30.65 27.35
CA PRO A 302 1.91 32.07 27.10
C PRO A 302 1.76 32.38 25.59
N GLN A 303 0.89 33.35 25.29
CA GLN A 303 0.80 34.01 23.99
C GLN A 303 1.89 35.09 23.93
N ASP A 304 2.82 34.93 23.00
CA ASP A 304 3.75 35.99 22.62
C ASP A 304 3.19 36.82 21.46
N LYS A 305 3.38 38.12 21.62
CA LYS A 305 2.96 39.20 20.75
C LYS A 305 3.71 39.24 19.42
#